data_9c6aeb29664a92eecaf5e4bedc9c643e
#
_entry.id   9c6aeb29664a92eecaf5e4bedc9c643e
#
_cell.length_a   1.000
_cell.length_b   1.000
_cell.length_c   1.000
_cell.angle_alpha   90.00
_cell.angle_beta   90.00
_cell.angle_gamma   90.00
#
_symmetry.space_group_name_H-M   'P 1'
#
loop_
_entity.id
_entity.type
_entity.pdbx_description
1 polymer ?
#
loop_
_entity_poly.entity_id
_entity_poly.type
_entity_poly.pdbx_seq_one_letter_code
_entity_poly.pdbx_strand_id
1 'polypeptide(L)'
;FGYDRQDDMFDLVSYNKGGAILNMLRDYLGDEAFFAGVADYLKTNAYGTGEAHQLRLSLEKISGKDLNWFFNQWYFGSGNPVIDVVKKYNAATKKLTVKIVQTQDEKILFQFPLEIDVYENGKRVRYKVWVDARKENSFTFSVATTPELVDINPRGVIIATENNNKSWKEYLYQLQHATDYKSRIEAVEATTATEGKEILLTALKDPFFKVREKALQKLISYKLTPKELQIVEKVAETDSANLVKAAAIWVLAATKDKKYSAIFEKALSIPSGAIKNAALNGIARTEPARAKNFLEQAKPKDYTVDELAGLASVIIDNKMEKYLPT
;
A
#
# COMPACT_ATOMS: atom_id res chain seq x y z
N PHE A 1 14.03 -22.70 -14.34
CA PHE A 1 13.63 -21.38 -14.85
C PHE A 1 13.18 -21.59 -16.29
N GLY A 2 11.88 -21.38 -16.59
CA GLY A 2 11.35 -21.41 -17.95
C GLY A 2 11.01 -20.00 -18.39
N TYR A 3 11.88 -19.39 -19.16
CA TYR A 3 11.60 -18.16 -19.89
C TYR A 3 11.97 -18.37 -21.36
N ASP A 4 11.14 -17.86 -22.26
CA ASP A 4 11.34 -18.02 -23.69
C ASP A 4 12.16 -16.86 -24.27
N ARG A 5 12.16 -15.68 -23.62
CA ARG A 5 12.86 -14.48 -24.05
C ARG A 5 13.53 -13.77 -22.88
N GLN A 6 14.63 -13.07 -23.11
CA GLN A 6 15.32 -12.26 -22.09
C GLN A 6 14.41 -11.22 -21.45
N ASP A 7 13.48 -10.65 -22.21
CA ASP A 7 12.54 -9.65 -21.70
C ASP A 7 11.58 -10.22 -20.64
N ASP A 8 11.32 -11.53 -20.63
CA ASP A 8 10.47 -12.18 -19.63
C ASP A 8 11.08 -12.14 -18.21
N MET A 9 12.38 -11.79 -18.09
CA MET A 9 13.06 -11.58 -16.81
C MET A 9 12.83 -10.19 -16.21
N PHE A 10 12.25 -9.26 -16.96
CA PHE A 10 11.87 -7.93 -16.49
C PHE A 10 10.47 -7.98 -15.85
N ASP A 11 10.34 -8.70 -14.76
CA ASP A 11 9.07 -8.96 -14.08
C ASP A 11 8.98 -8.28 -12.70
N LEU A 12 7.83 -8.42 -12.06
CA LEU A 12 7.59 -7.90 -10.71
C LEU A 12 8.50 -8.56 -9.65
N VAL A 13 8.97 -9.78 -9.89
CA VAL A 13 9.89 -10.48 -8.97
C VAL A 13 11.25 -9.83 -9.02
N SER A 14 11.79 -9.60 -10.23
CA SER A 14 13.12 -8.99 -10.41
C SER A 14 13.18 -7.58 -9.83
N TYR A 15 12.18 -6.74 -10.10
CA TYR A 15 12.19 -5.35 -9.66
C TYR A 15 11.60 -5.16 -8.26
N ASN A 16 10.38 -5.63 -8.02
CA ASN A 16 9.69 -5.31 -6.77
C ASN A 16 10.22 -6.14 -5.60
N LYS A 17 10.38 -7.46 -5.78
CA LYS A 17 10.97 -8.32 -4.74
C LYS A 17 12.45 -7.98 -4.54
N GLY A 18 13.21 -7.78 -5.60
CA GLY A 18 14.62 -7.36 -5.53
C GLY A 18 14.81 -6.05 -4.78
N GLY A 19 14.02 -5.02 -5.11
CA GLY A 19 14.03 -3.75 -4.39
C GLY A 19 13.66 -3.88 -2.92
N ALA A 20 12.65 -4.70 -2.60
CA ALA A 20 12.25 -4.96 -1.23
C ALA A 20 13.34 -5.73 -0.43
N ILE A 21 14.02 -6.71 -1.04
CA ILE A 21 15.16 -7.41 -0.43
C ILE A 21 16.30 -6.44 -0.11
N LEU A 22 16.63 -5.53 -1.02
CA LEU A 22 17.64 -4.49 -0.78
C LEU A 22 17.24 -3.54 0.34
N ASN A 23 15.95 -3.19 0.44
CA ASN A 23 15.43 -2.39 1.55
C ASN A 23 15.54 -3.12 2.90
N MET A 24 15.23 -4.43 2.94
CA MET A 24 15.44 -5.27 4.14
C MET A 24 16.91 -5.29 4.55
N LEU A 25 17.81 -5.44 3.59
CA LEU A 25 19.26 -5.48 3.82
C LEU A 25 19.77 -4.13 4.33
N ARG A 26 19.27 -3.03 3.76
CA ARG A 26 19.55 -1.67 4.24
C ARG A 26 19.12 -1.47 5.69
N ASP A 27 17.90 -1.90 6.05
CA ASP A 27 17.42 -1.80 7.43
C ASP A 27 18.25 -2.64 8.41
N TYR A 28 18.69 -3.84 7.98
CA TYR A 28 19.52 -4.74 8.78
C TYR A 28 20.94 -4.21 9.01
N LEU A 29 21.54 -3.58 7.99
CA LEU A 29 22.92 -3.06 8.04
C LEU A 29 23.00 -1.63 8.60
N GLY A 30 21.94 -0.84 8.41
CA GLY A 30 21.93 0.61 8.56
C GLY A 30 22.40 1.33 7.29
N ASP A 31 21.99 2.58 7.14
CA ASP A 31 22.23 3.39 5.92
C ASP A 31 23.71 3.53 5.59
N GLU A 32 24.54 3.83 6.56
CA GLU A 32 25.96 4.08 6.36
C GLU A 32 26.67 2.86 5.76
N ALA A 33 26.55 1.69 6.40
CA ALA A 33 27.18 0.46 5.94
C ALA A 33 26.61 -0.02 4.60
N PHE A 34 25.29 0.11 4.43
CA PHE A 34 24.62 -0.30 3.19
C PHE A 34 25.10 0.53 2.00
N PHE A 35 25.04 1.85 2.07
CA PHE A 35 25.42 2.69 0.93
C PHE A 35 26.93 2.67 0.67
N ALA A 36 27.77 2.55 1.69
CA ALA A 36 29.19 2.38 1.52
C ALA A 36 29.54 1.03 0.85
N GLY A 37 28.85 -0.05 1.22
CA GLY A 37 29.01 -1.37 0.59
C GLY A 37 28.54 -1.40 -0.85
N VAL A 38 27.40 -0.76 -1.17
CA VAL A 38 26.95 -0.61 -2.56
C VAL A 38 27.93 0.22 -3.39
N ALA A 39 28.49 1.29 -2.82
CA ALA A 39 29.51 2.10 -3.50
C ALA A 39 30.83 1.31 -3.74
N ASP A 40 31.27 0.48 -2.79
CA ASP A 40 32.41 -0.44 -2.97
C ASP A 40 32.15 -1.45 -4.09
N TYR A 41 30.97 -2.07 -4.10
CA TYR A 41 30.56 -2.99 -5.17
C TYR A 41 30.59 -2.34 -6.55
N LEU A 42 30.00 -1.15 -6.71
CA LEU A 42 29.96 -0.45 -7.98
C LEU A 42 31.36 -0.02 -8.48
N LYS A 43 32.21 0.45 -7.55
CA LYS A 43 33.60 0.82 -7.90
C LYS A 43 34.44 -0.37 -8.29
N THR A 44 34.32 -1.48 -7.55
CA THR A 44 35.12 -2.69 -7.81
C THR A 44 34.76 -3.35 -9.12
N ASN A 45 33.50 -3.28 -9.54
CA ASN A 45 33.01 -3.91 -10.77
C ASN A 45 32.78 -2.89 -11.91
N ALA A 46 33.33 -1.66 -11.80
CA ALA A 46 33.16 -0.63 -12.81
C ALA A 46 33.66 -1.10 -14.17
N TYR A 47 32.83 -0.88 -15.19
CA TYR A 47 33.10 -1.32 -16.61
C TYR A 47 33.24 -2.84 -16.81
N GLY A 48 32.88 -3.63 -15.79
CA GLY A 48 32.87 -5.08 -15.83
C GLY A 48 31.46 -5.65 -15.60
N THR A 49 31.38 -6.93 -15.27
CA THR A 49 30.17 -7.62 -14.87
C THR A 49 30.10 -7.70 -13.35
N GLY A 50 28.91 -7.48 -12.79
CA GLY A 50 28.67 -7.57 -11.37
C GLY A 50 27.60 -8.63 -11.05
N GLU A 51 27.89 -9.49 -10.07
CA GLU A 51 27.01 -10.56 -9.62
C GLU A 51 26.58 -10.36 -8.17
N ALA A 52 25.53 -11.07 -7.76
CA ALA A 52 24.99 -10.98 -6.39
C ALA A 52 26.01 -11.36 -5.31
N HIS A 53 26.89 -12.32 -5.58
CA HIS A 53 27.95 -12.69 -4.64
C HIS A 53 28.96 -11.58 -4.40
N GLN A 54 29.29 -10.82 -5.45
CA GLN A 54 30.20 -9.67 -5.31
C GLN A 54 29.57 -8.55 -4.50
N LEU A 55 28.25 -8.30 -4.69
CA LEU A 55 27.50 -7.37 -3.86
C LEU A 55 27.52 -7.80 -2.38
N ARG A 56 27.27 -9.09 -2.09
CA ARG A 56 27.34 -9.66 -0.74
C ARG A 56 28.73 -9.42 -0.13
N LEU A 57 29.79 -9.78 -0.83
CA LEU A 57 31.17 -9.62 -0.33
C LEU A 57 31.55 -8.16 -0.03
N SER A 58 31.13 -7.23 -0.88
CA SER A 58 31.34 -5.79 -0.62
C SER A 58 30.59 -5.32 0.62
N LEU A 59 29.35 -5.76 0.80
CA LEU A 59 28.56 -5.42 1.99
C LEU A 59 29.12 -6.05 3.27
N GLU A 60 29.57 -7.32 3.21
CA GLU A 60 30.27 -8.00 4.33
C GLU A 60 31.57 -7.30 4.70
N LYS A 61 32.38 -6.95 3.70
CA LYS A 61 33.63 -6.20 3.90
C LYS A 61 33.44 -4.88 4.66
N ILE A 62 32.40 -4.16 4.34
CA ILE A 62 32.13 -2.84 4.92
C ILE A 62 31.42 -2.95 6.28
N SER A 63 30.43 -3.85 6.39
CA SER A 63 29.61 -3.99 7.60
C SER A 63 30.24 -4.86 8.68
N GLY A 64 31.18 -5.73 8.33
CA GLY A 64 31.74 -6.75 9.21
C GLY A 64 30.77 -7.88 9.60
N LYS A 65 29.60 -7.96 8.95
CA LYS A 65 28.57 -8.97 9.24
C LYS A 65 28.59 -10.05 8.18
N ASP A 66 28.38 -11.33 8.59
CA ASP A 66 28.09 -12.43 7.68
C ASP A 66 26.69 -12.28 7.09
N LEU A 67 26.60 -12.24 5.77
CA LEU A 67 25.36 -12.10 5.01
C LEU A 67 25.01 -13.35 4.20
N ASN A 68 25.75 -14.45 4.35
CA ASN A 68 25.46 -15.71 3.64
C ASN A 68 24.02 -16.17 3.90
N TRP A 69 23.60 -16.18 5.18
CA TRP A 69 22.23 -16.56 5.53
C TRP A 69 21.18 -15.70 4.83
N PHE A 70 21.43 -14.38 4.72
CA PHE A 70 20.48 -13.42 4.13
C PHE A 70 20.35 -13.68 2.63
N PHE A 71 21.48 -13.75 1.90
CA PHE A 71 21.46 -13.97 0.45
C PHE A 71 20.92 -15.37 0.10
N ASN A 72 21.27 -16.41 0.85
CA ASN A 72 20.75 -17.75 0.64
C ASN A 72 19.23 -17.81 0.84
N GLN A 73 18.71 -17.11 1.84
CA GLN A 73 17.28 -17.12 2.16
C GLN A 73 16.46 -16.24 1.22
N TRP A 74 16.90 -15.00 0.99
CA TRP A 74 16.07 -14.00 0.34
C TRP A 74 16.36 -13.80 -1.14
N TYR A 75 17.61 -13.93 -1.55
CA TYR A 75 18.04 -13.72 -2.93
C TYR A 75 18.03 -15.01 -3.74
N PHE A 76 18.65 -16.08 -3.24
CA PHE A 76 18.74 -17.37 -3.93
C PHE A 76 17.60 -18.32 -3.58
N GLY A 77 16.96 -18.13 -2.43
CA GLY A 77 15.80 -18.91 -1.99
C GLY A 77 14.50 -18.46 -2.62
N SER A 78 13.53 -19.37 -2.65
CA SER A 78 12.16 -19.11 -3.13
C SER A 78 11.19 -18.84 -1.98
N GLY A 79 10.07 -18.19 -2.30
CA GLY A 79 8.98 -17.93 -1.36
C GLY A 79 9.22 -16.71 -0.46
N ASN A 80 8.36 -16.58 0.53
CA ASN A 80 8.40 -15.60 1.61
C ASN A 80 7.65 -16.16 2.82
N PRO A 81 7.92 -15.69 4.04
CA PRO A 81 7.20 -16.13 5.22
C PRO A 81 5.71 -15.76 5.15
N VAL A 82 4.87 -16.71 5.57
CA VAL A 82 3.48 -16.48 5.91
C VAL A 82 3.38 -16.62 7.42
N ILE A 83 3.01 -15.56 8.11
CA ILE A 83 3.02 -15.52 9.57
C ILE A 83 1.62 -15.29 10.13
N ASP A 84 1.23 -16.17 11.05
CA ASP A 84 0.06 -15.98 11.91
C ASP A 84 0.51 -15.36 13.22
N VAL A 85 -0.19 -14.33 13.66
CA VAL A 85 0.12 -13.58 14.87
C VAL A 85 -0.91 -13.87 15.96
N VAL A 86 -0.44 -14.41 17.09
CA VAL A 86 -1.28 -14.66 18.27
C VAL A 86 -0.84 -13.74 19.41
N LYS A 87 -1.76 -12.91 19.89
CA LYS A 87 -1.51 -11.94 20.97
C LYS A 87 -2.29 -12.35 22.23
N LYS A 88 -1.62 -12.41 23.38
CA LYS A 88 -2.25 -12.71 24.67
C LYS A 88 -1.70 -11.80 25.76
N TYR A 89 -2.56 -10.98 26.34
CA TYR A 89 -2.24 -10.17 27.51
C TYR A 89 -2.73 -10.87 28.79
N ASN A 90 -1.89 -10.89 29.82
CA ASN A 90 -2.22 -11.37 31.15
C ASN A 90 -2.19 -10.20 32.15
N ALA A 91 -3.35 -9.76 32.60
CA ALA A 91 -3.49 -8.62 33.49
C ALA A 91 -2.88 -8.87 34.89
N ALA A 92 -2.92 -10.11 35.39
CA ALA A 92 -2.37 -10.45 36.70
C ALA A 92 -0.84 -10.37 36.74
N THR A 93 -0.17 -10.78 35.65
CA THR A 93 1.30 -10.76 35.55
C THR A 93 1.83 -9.53 34.80
N LYS A 94 0.93 -8.72 34.22
CA LYS A 94 1.27 -7.58 33.36
C LYS A 94 2.23 -7.97 32.21
N LYS A 95 1.95 -9.11 31.59
CA LYS A 95 2.74 -9.63 30.47
C LYS A 95 1.91 -9.74 29.21
N LEU A 96 2.45 -9.19 28.12
CA LEU A 96 1.98 -9.41 26.76
C LEU A 96 2.83 -10.49 26.12
N THR A 97 2.23 -11.58 25.68
CA THR A 97 2.90 -12.62 24.86
C THR A 97 2.45 -12.43 23.42
N VAL A 98 3.42 -12.32 22.51
CA VAL A 98 3.22 -12.29 21.07
C VAL A 98 3.90 -13.51 20.47
N LYS A 99 3.11 -14.38 19.82
CA LYS A 99 3.61 -15.55 19.09
C LYS A 99 3.57 -15.26 17.60
N ILE A 100 4.64 -15.58 16.92
CA ILE A 100 4.78 -15.58 15.48
C ILE A 100 4.87 -17.03 15.02
N VAL A 101 3.87 -17.47 14.27
CA VAL A 101 3.79 -18.85 13.75
C VAL A 101 3.98 -18.78 12.24
N GLN A 102 5.00 -19.45 11.72
CA GLN A 102 5.21 -19.58 10.29
C GLN A 102 4.34 -20.69 9.73
N THR A 103 3.45 -20.37 8.77
CA THR A 103 2.40 -21.28 8.25
C THR A 103 2.58 -21.66 6.78
N GLN A 104 3.62 -21.15 6.11
CA GLN A 104 4.02 -21.60 4.77
C GLN A 104 4.53 -23.07 4.82
N ASP A 105 4.96 -23.61 3.69
CA ASP A 105 5.54 -24.96 3.63
C ASP A 105 6.63 -25.15 4.70
N GLU A 106 6.46 -26.15 5.57
CA GLU A 106 7.33 -26.39 6.74
C GLU A 106 8.79 -26.70 6.38
N LYS A 107 9.07 -27.05 5.13
CA LYS A 107 10.43 -27.27 4.64
C LYS A 107 11.24 -25.99 4.49
N ILE A 108 10.55 -24.85 4.42
CA ILE A 108 11.18 -23.54 4.20
C ILE A 108 10.76 -22.62 5.34
N LEU A 109 11.58 -22.56 6.39
CA LEU A 109 11.39 -21.66 7.51
C LEU A 109 12.38 -20.50 7.42
N PHE A 110 11.91 -19.28 7.71
CA PHE A 110 12.65 -18.05 7.57
C PHE A 110 13.11 -17.51 8.92
N GLN A 111 14.31 -16.90 8.93
CA GLN A 111 14.78 -16.09 10.04
C GLN A 111 14.89 -14.63 9.62
N PHE A 112 14.52 -13.73 10.53
CA PHE A 112 14.54 -12.28 10.21
C PHE A 112 14.40 -11.43 11.48
N PRO A 113 14.93 -10.19 11.46
CA PRO A 113 14.59 -9.21 12.48
C PRO A 113 13.14 -8.75 12.27
N LEU A 114 12.40 -8.57 13.36
CA LEU A 114 11.02 -8.11 13.32
C LEU A 114 10.80 -6.96 14.30
N GLU A 115 10.15 -5.89 13.86
CA GLU A 115 9.69 -4.84 14.73
C GLU A 115 8.25 -5.10 15.17
N ILE A 116 7.99 -4.85 16.45
CA ILE A 116 6.67 -4.96 17.08
C ILE A 116 6.42 -3.66 17.84
N ASP A 117 5.40 -2.91 17.43
CA ASP A 117 4.94 -1.73 18.16
C ASP A 117 3.82 -2.13 19.13
N VAL A 118 4.00 -1.77 20.38
CA VAL A 118 2.99 -1.95 21.43
C VAL A 118 2.52 -0.56 21.87
N TYR A 119 1.23 -0.32 21.74
CA TYR A 119 0.59 0.93 22.17
C TYR A 119 -0.12 0.70 23.48
N GLU A 120 0.28 1.46 24.48
CA GLU A 120 -0.23 1.39 25.84
C GLU A 120 -0.42 2.80 26.42
N ASN A 121 -1.61 3.13 26.89
CA ASN A 121 -1.95 4.45 27.46
C ASN A 121 -1.55 5.61 26.52
N GLY A 122 -1.82 5.48 25.23
CA GLY A 122 -1.49 6.46 24.20
C GLY A 122 0.01 6.57 23.87
N LYS A 123 0.87 5.72 24.44
CA LYS A 123 2.31 5.70 24.17
C LYS A 123 2.67 4.47 23.34
N ARG A 124 3.59 4.66 22.39
CA ARG A 124 4.15 3.59 21.58
C ARG A 124 5.52 3.18 22.11
N VAL A 125 5.73 1.88 22.26
CA VAL A 125 7.05 1.28 22.48
C VAL A 125 7.34 0.32 21.33
N ARG A 126 8.45 0.55 20.62
CA ARG A 126 8.90 -0.34 19.53
C ARG A 126 9.92 -1.33 20.07
N TYR A 127 9.61 -2.60 19.92
CA TYR A 127 10.50 -3.70 20.22
C TYR A 127 11.11 -4.24 18.93
N LYS A 128 12.41 -4.57 18.97
CA LYS A 128 13.11 -5.30 17.91
C LYS A 128 13.39 -6.71 18.42
N VAL A 129 12.89 -7.72 17.73
CA VAL A 129 13.06 -9.12 18.08
C VAL A 129 13.66 -9.86 16.89
N TRP A 130 14.24 -11.04 17.17
CA TRP A 130 14.72 -11.93 16.13
C TRP A 130 13.77 -13.13 16.02
N VAL A 131 13.21 -13.36 14.85
CA VAL A 131 12.44 -14.55 14.50
C VAL A 131 13.41 -15.59 13.97
N ASP A 132 13.54 -16.71 14.68
CA ASP A 132 14.38 -17.82 14.24
C ASP A 132 13.67 -18.64 13.15
N ALA A 133 14.47 -19.38 12.33
CA ALA A 133 13.96 -20.32 11.33
C ALA A 133 13.34 -21.56 11.97
N ARG A 134 12.25 -21.37 12.71
CA ARG A 134 11.43 -22.40 13.35
C ARG A 134 9.95 -22.05 13.25
N LYS A 135 9.10 -23.06 13.39
CA LYS A 135 7.65 -22.90 13.18
C LYS A 135 7.02 -21.89 14.11
N GLU A 136 7.42 -21.83 15.37
CA GLU A 136 6.88 -20.92 16.38
C GLU A 136 7.98 -20.16 17.11
N ASN A 137 7.82 -18.85 17.18
CA ASN A 137 8.62 -17.94 18.00
C ASN A 137 7.70 -17.22 18.99
N SER A 138 8.10 -17.07 20.25
CA SER A 138 7.29 -16.45 21.29
C SER A 138 8.10 -15.36 22.01
N PHE A 139 7.51 -14.16 22.07
CA PHE A 139 8.11 -12.99 22.71
C PHE A 139 7.21 -12.49 23.82
N THR A 140 7.82 -12.09 24.96
CA THR A 140 7.07 -11.63 26.12
C THR A 140 7.55 -10.23 26.52
N PHE A 141 6.62 -9.30 26.61
CA PHE A 141 6.87 -7.91 26.96
C PHE A 141 6.18 -7.55 28.28
N SER A 142 6.78 -6.66 29.07
CA SER A 142 6.12 -6.11 30.25
C SER A 142 5.26 -4.93 29.82
N VAL A 143 3.95 -5.00 30.09
CA VAL A 143 2.95 -4.01 29.66
C VAL A 143 1.99 -3.79 30.85
N ALA A 144 1.86 -2.58 31.35
CA ALA A 144 1.14 -2.30 32.60
C ALA A 144 -0.38 -2.46 32.47
N THR A 145 -0.94 -2.17 31.26
CA THR A 145 -2.37 -2.28 30.95
C THR A 145 -2.58 -3.10 29.67
N THR A 146 -3.83 -3.44 29.38
CA THR A 146 -4.16 -4.07 28.08
C THR A 146 -3.79 -3.09 26.97
N PRO A 147 -2.93 -3.50 26.00
CA PRO A 147 -2.56 -2.64 24.87
C PRO A 147 -3.77 -2.25 24.03
N GLU A 148 -3.83 -1.00 23.59
CA GLU A 148 -4.80 -0.54 22.60
C GLU A 148 -4.52 -1.13 21.21
N LEU A 149 -3.23 -1.39 20.92
CA LEU A 149 -2.79 -1.97 19.65
C LEU A 149 -1.45 -2.71 19.85
N VAL A 150 -1.32 -3.85 19.18
CA VAL A 150 -0.04 -4.52 18.93
C VAL A 150 0.12 -4.62 17.42
N ASP A 151 1.07 -3.87 16.87
CA ASP A 151 1.32 -3.76 15.45
C ASP A 151 2.61 -4.47 15.05
N ILE A 152 2.51 -5.38 14.10
CA ILE A 152 3.62 -6.22 13.65
C ILE A 152 4.17 -5.65 12.34
N ASN A 153 5.50 -5.62 12.20
CA ASN A 153 6.17 -5.11 11.00
C ASN A 153 5.63 -3.72 10.57
N PRO A 154 5.53 -2.74 11.51
CA PRO A 154 4.79 -1.50 11.29
C PRO A 154 5.33 -0.66 10.14
N ARG A 155 6.62 -0.79 9.80
CA ARG A 155 7.24 -0.11 8.66
C ARG A 155 7.18 -0.91 7.36
N GLY A 156 6.71 -2.16 7.40
CA GLY A 156 6.65 -3.03 6.23
C GLY A 156 8.03 -3.38 5.67
N VAL A 157 9.05 -3.47 6.53
CA VAL A 157 10.42 -3.78 6.10
C VAL A 157 10.52 -5.23 5.65
N ILE A 158 9.94 -6.16 6.43
CA ILE A 158 10.01 -7.59 6.12
C ILE A 158 8.97 -7.95 5.07
N ILE A 159 9.43 -8.64 4.02
CA ILE A 159 8.55 -9.23 3.00
C ILE A 159 7.87 -10.46 3.64
N ALA A 160 6.65 -10.29 4.09
CA ALA A 160 5.86 -11.36 4.68
C ALA A 160 4.38 -11.20 4.34
N THR A 161 3.66 -12.32 4.29
CA THR A 161 2.20 -12.30 4.38
C THR A 161 1.84 -12.40 5.85
N GLU A 162 1.10 -11.43 6.37
CA GLU A 162 0.79 -11.30 7.77
C GLU A 162 -0.71 -11.57 8.02
N ASN A 163 -1.04 -12.61 8.77
CA ASN A 163 -2.38 -12.88 9.27
C ASN A 163 -2.48 -12.35 10.70
N ASN A 164 -2.76 -11.06 10.83
CA ASN A 164 -2.83 -10.37 12.11
C ASN A 164 -4.29 -10.02 12.42
N ASN A 165 -4.96 -10.90 13.18
CA ASN A 165 -6.36 -10.72 13.55
C ASN A 165 -6.53 -9.49 14.45
N LYS A 166 -6.75 -8.33 13.87
CA LYS A 166 -7.07 -7.07 14.54
C LYS A 166 -8.58 -6.83 14.49
N SER A 167 -9.14 -6.35 15.59
CA SER A 167 -10.52 -5.85 15.64
C SER A 167 -10.65 -4.51 14.90
N TRP A 168 -11.89 -4.13 14.52
CA TRP A 168 -12.15 -2.80 13.92
C TRP A 168 -11.71 -1.64 14.83
N LYS A 169 -11.78 -1.83 16.16
CA LYS A 169 -11.28 -0.87 17.13
C LYS A 169 -9.76 -0.73 17.07
N GLU A 170 -9.03 -1.83 16.94
CA GLU A 170 -7.57 -1.79 16.78
C GLU A 170 -7.17 -1.15 15.44
N TYR A 171 -7.86 -1.45 14.33
CA TYR A 171 -7.60 -0.81 13.04
C TYR A 171 -7.89 0.70 13.06
N LEU A 172 -8.97 1.12 13.71
CA LEU A 172 -9.28 2.55 13.85
C LEU A 172 -8.21 3.26 14.70
N TYR A 173 -7.80 2.64 15.80
CA TYR A 173 -6.72 3.15 16.64
C TYR A 173 -5.40 3.23 15.86
N GLN A 174 -5.07 2.19 15.08
CA GLN A 174 -3.90 2.14 14.22
C GLN A 174 -3.87 3.29 13.22
N LEU A 175 -4.98 3.53 12.52
CA LEU A 175 -5.08 4.64 11.58
C LEU A 175 -4.84 6.00 12.26
N GLN A 176 -5.35 6.18 13.48
CA GLN A 176 -5.29 7.46 14.20
C GLN A 176 -3.93 7.73 14.85
N HIS A 177 -3.20 6.68 15.26
CA HIS A 177 -2.03 6.81 16.13
C HIS A 177 -0.73 6.28 15.52
N ALA A 178 -0.77 5.40 14.51
CA ALA A 178 0.43 4.90 13.87
C ALA A 178 1.12 6.00 13.03
N THR A 179 2.44 6.10 13.19
CA THR A 179 3.25 7.08 12.44
C THR A 179 3.66 6.56 11.07
N ASP A 180 3.76 5.24 10.93
CA ASP A 180 4.26 4.60 9.72
C ASP A 180 3.15 4.44 8.68
N TYR A 181 3.48 4.73 7.42
CA TYR A 181 2.52 4.63 6.29
C TYR A 181 1.93 3.23 6.15
N LYS A 182 2.77 2.18 6.25
CA LYS A 182 2.33 0.78 6.09
C LYS A 182 1.21 0.44 7.09
N SER A 183 1.37 0.83 8.34
CA SER A 183 0.36 0.60 9.37
C SER A 183 -0.96 1.32 9.06
N ARG A 184 -0.90 2.59 8.64
CA ARG A 184 -2.12 3.34 8.35
C ARG A 184 -2.85 2.83 7.10
N ILE A 185 -2.10 2.47 6.05
CA ILE A 185 -2.71 1.92 4.83
C ILE A 185 -3.29 0.52 5.07
N GLU A 186 -2.67 -0.31 5.92
CA GLU A 186 -3.19 -1.61 6.33
C GLU A 186 -4.58 -1.50 6.96
N ALA A 187 -4.79 -0.53 7.83
CA ALA A 187 -6.12 -0.29 8.44
C ALA A 187 -7.19 0.03 7.39
N VAL A 188 -6.84 0.82 6.37
CA VAL A 188 -7.73 1.10 5.24
C VAL A 188 -7.95 -0.14 4.39
N GLU A 189 -6.92 -0.91 4.09
CA GLU A 189 -7.00 -2.10 3.25
C GLU A 189 -7.79 -3.24 3.90
N ALA A 190 -7.75 -3.35 5.21
CA ALA A 190 -8.51 -4.34 5.98
C ALA A 190 -10.02 -4.15 5.86
N THR A 191 -10.53 -2.94 5.55
CA THR A 191 -11.98 -2.71 5.43
C THR A 191 -12.59 -3.55 4.30
N THR A 192 -13.81 -4.03 4.52
CA THR A 192 -14.60 -4.78 3.52
C THR A 192 -15.65 -3.88 2.88
N ALA A 193 -16.45 -4.38 1.96
CA ALA A 193 -17.54 -3.61 1.34
C ALA A 193 -18.68 -3.23 2.32
N THR A 194 -18.75 -3.87 3.48
CA THR A 194 -19.83 -3.70 4.47
C THR A 194 -19.36 -3.22 5.84
N GLU A 195 -18.06 -3.39 6.13
CA GLU A 195 -17.49 -3.10 7.44
C GLU A 195 -16.28 -2.17 7.35
N GLY A 196 -16.07 -1.34 8.37
CA GLY A 196 -14.94 -0.43 8.46
C GLY A 196 -15.16 0.94 7.81
N LYS A 197 -16.41 1.32 7.47
CA LYS A 197 -16.71 2.64 6.86
C LYS A 197 -16.17 3.82 7.69
N GLU A 198 -16.22 3.73 9.01
CA GLU A 198 -15.68 4.76 9.91
C GLU A 198 -14.17 4.95 9.72
N ILE A 199 -13.43 3.86 9.51
CA ILE A 199 -11.99 3.90 9.21
C ILE A 199 -11.75 4.68 7.92
N LEU A 200 -12.52 4.39 6.86
CA LEU A 200 -12.39 5.06 5.57
C LEU A 200 -12.67 6.57 5.67
N LEU A 201 -13.74 6.95 6.37
CA LEU A 201 -14.08 8.36 6.58
C LEU A 201 -13.03 9.09 7.43
N THR A 202 -12.46 8.41 8.44
CA THR A 202 -11.37 8.95 9.25
C THR A 202 -10.10 9.12 8.41
N ALA A 203 -9.80 8.17 7.53
CA ALA A 203 -8.66 8.18 6.63
C ALA A 203 -8.65 9.33 5.62
N LEU A 204 -9.80 9.97 5.35
CA LEU A 204 -9.85 11.17 4.49
C LEU A 204 -9.10 12.38 5.07
N LYS A 205 -8.68 12.30 6.34
CA LYS A 205 -7.87 13.32 7.00
C LYS A 205 -6.40 12.92 7.15
N ASP A 206 -5.99 11.76 6.62
CA ASP A 206 -4.61 11.30 6.72
C ASP A 206 -3.64 12.30 6.06
N PRO A 207 -2.48 12.57 6.68
CA PRO A 207 -1.51 13.49 6.09
C PRO A 207 -0.95 13.00 4.75
N PHE A 208 -0.91 11.69 4.52
CA PHE A 208 -0.38 11.12 3.28
C PHE A 208 -1.48 10.86 2.26
N PHE A 209 -1.36 11.47 1.11
CA PHE A 209 -2.39 11.45 0.06
C PHE A 209 -2.78 10.02 -0.41
N LYS A 210 -1.84 9.06 -0.41
CA LYS A 210 -2.14 7.68 -0.82
C LYS A 210 -3.12 6.97 0.12
N VAL A 211 -3.10 7.29 1.42
CA VAL A 211 -4.08 6.76 2.39
C VAL A 211 -5.46 7.35 2.10
N ARG A 212 -5.54 8.67 1.85
CA ARG A 212 -6.80 9.36 1.48
C ARG A 212 -7.39 8.84 0.17
N GLU A 213 -6.53 8.69 -0.86
CA GLU A 213 -6.92 8.14 -2.17
C GLU A 213 -7.48 6.73 -2.03
N LYS A 214 -6.79 5.84 -1.33
CA LYS A 214 -7.21 4.45 -1.12
C LYS A 214 -8.54 4.36 -0.38
N ALA A 215 -8.73 5.21 0.63
CA ALA A 215 -9.99 5.27 1.37
C ALA A 215 -11.17 5.66 0.46
N LEU A 216 -10.99 6.66 -0.41
CA LEU A 216 -12.01 7.06 -1.39
C LEU A 216 -12.32 5.96 -2.39
N GLN A 217 -11.29 5.29 -2.91
CA GLN A 217 -11.48 4.15 -3.83
C GLN A 217 -12.36 3.06 -3.19
N LYS A 218 -12.18 2.79 -1.90
CA LYS A 218 -13.01 1.81 -1.18
C LYS A 218 -14.41 2.36 -0.84
N LEU A 219 -14.55 3.65 -0.58
CA LEU A 219 -15.84 4.29 -0.29
C LEU A 219 -16.83 4.21 -1.46
N ILE A 220 -16.38 4.02 -2.70
CA ILE A 220 -17.24 3.88 -3.90
C ILE A 220 -18.28 2.75 -3.71
N SER A 221 -17.93 1.68 -3.00
CA SER A 221 -18.81 0.53 -2.76
C SER A 221 -19.80 0.73 -1.61
N TYR A 222 -19.66 1.81 -0.82
CA TYR A 222 -20.51 2.06 0.33
C TYR A 222 -21.69 2.99 0.01
N LYS A 223 -22.83 2.72 0.63
CA LYS A 223 -23.93 3.69 0.68
C LYS A 223 -23.58 4.78 1.68
N LEU A 224 -23.32 5.98 1.18
CA LEU A 224 -22.98 7.16 2.00
C LEU A 224 -24.23 7.98 2.33
N THR A 225 -24.27 8.50 3.56
CA THR A 225 -25.28 9.47 3.99
C THR A 225 -25.01 10.85 3.38
N PRO A 226 -26.01 11.77 3.37
CA PRO A 226 -25.78 13.14 2.88
C PRO A 226 -24.63 13.88 3.60
N LYS A 227 -24.43 13.66 4.90
CA LYS A 227 -23.32 14.26 5.67
C LYS A 227 -21.97 13.69 5.24
N GLU A 228 -21.88 12.39 5.00
CA GLU A 228 -20.66 11.74 4.52
C GLU A 228 -20.31 12.20 3.11
N LEU A 229 -21.32 12.36 2.24
CA LEU A 229 -21.14 12.91 0.88
C LEU A 229 -20.65 14.36 0.91
N GLN A 230 -21.11 15.20 1.84
CA GLN A 230 -20.56 16.56 2.01
C GLN A 230 -19.06 16.56 2.35
N ILE A 231 -18.58 15.55 3.11
CA ILE A 231 -17.13 15.41 3.35
C ILE A 231 -16.41 15.10 2.04
N VAL A 232 -16.95 14.19 1.22
CA VAL A 232 -16.36 13.83 -0.08
C VAL A 232 -16.40 15.01 -1.06
N GLU A 233 -17.50 15.78 -1.10
CA GLU A 233 -17.60 17.04 -1.88
C GLU A 233 -16.46 17.99 -1.54
N LYS A 234 -16.25 18.25 -0.24
CA LYS A 234 -15.17 19.10 0.22
C LYS A 234 -13.80 18.58 -0.21
N VAL A 235 -13.55 17.26 -0.12
CA VAL A 235 -12.29 16.66 -0.58
C VAL A 235 -12.10 16.84 -2.09
N ALA A 236 -13.15 16.62 -2.88
CA ALA A 236 -13.11 16.80 -4.34
C ALA A 236 -12.72 18.23 -4.73
N GLU A 237 -13.15 19.22 -3.98
CA GLU A 237 -12.87 20.63 -4.25
C GLU A 237 -11.51 21.09 -3.71
N THR A 238 -11.14 20.67 -2.49
CA THR A 238 -10.08 21.33 -1.72
C THR A 238 -8.84 20.51 -1.45
N ASP A 239 -8.81 19.18 -1.72
CA ASP A 239 -7.61 18.38 -1.47
C ASP A 239 -6.43 18.89 -2.31
N SER A 240 -5.22 18.84 -1.73
CA SER A 240 -4.00 19.27 -2.41
C SER A 240 -3.52 18.31 -3.50
N ALA A 241 -3.93 17.03 -3.43
CA ALA A 241 -3.47 15.99 -4.35
C ALA A 241 -4.52 15.71 -5.44
N ASN A 242 -4.13 15.83 -6.70
CA ASN A 242 -5.02 15.57 -7.84
C ASN A 242 -5.62 14.18 -7.86
N LEU A 243 -4.85 13.14 -7.46
CA LEU A 243 -5.35 11.77 -7.38
C LEU A 243 -6.45 11.60 -6.32
N VAL A 244 -6.35 12.32 -5.21
CA VAL A 244 -7.38 12.34 -4.16
C VAL A 244 -8.64 13.05 -4.65
N LYS A 245 -8.50 14.21 -5.31
CA LYS A 245 -9.63 14.90 -5.95
C LYS A 245 -10.34 14.00 -6.95
N ALA A 246 -9.59 13.35 -7.84
CA ALA A 246 -10.14 12.42 -8.82
C ALA A 246 -10.90 11.27 -8.15
N ALA A 247 -10.33 10.65 -7.12
CA ALA A 247 -10.99 9.59 -6.38
C ALA A 247 -12.28 10.05 -5.68
N ALA A 248 -12.29 11.27 -5.13
CA ALA A 248 -13.50 11.86 -4.55
C ALA A 248 -14.59 12.12 -5.60
N ILE A 249 -14.21 12.61 -6.78
CA ILE A 249 -15.14 12.79 -7.92
C ILE A 249 -15.73 11.44 -8.34
N TRP A 250 -14.94 10.36 -8.38
CA TRP A 250 -15.44 9.02 -8.65
C TRP A 250 -16.51 8.57 -7.65
N VAL A 251 -16.32 8.85 -6.35
CA VAL A 251 -17.33 8.55 -5.32
C VAL A 251 -18.63 9.32 -5.59
N LEU A 252 -18.55 10.61 -5.90
CA LEU A 252 -19.71 11.44 -6.23
C LEU A 252 -20.41 10.94 -7.52
N ALA A 253 -19.64 10.60 -8.54
CA ALA A 253 -20.14 10.05 -9.80
C ALA A 253 -20.89 8.72 -9.62
N ALA A 254 -20.45 7.89 -8.67
CA ALA A 254 -21.12 6.62 -8.34
C ALA A 254 -22.54 6.80 -7.80
N THR A 255 -22.86 7.97 -7.21
CA THR A 255 -24.22 8.28 -6.73
C THR A 255 -25.23 8.48 -7.86
N LYS A 256 -24.76 8.84 -9.07
CA LYS A 256 -25.57 9.24 -10.22
C LYS A 256 -26.51 10.43 -9.95
N ASP A 257 -26.21 11.26 -8.94
CA ASP A 257 -27.02 12.39 -8.54
C ASP A 257 -26.61 13.66 -9.32
N LYS A 258 -27.53 14.23 -10.09
CA LYS A 258 -27.31 15.44 -10.91
C LYS A 258 -26.88 16.67 -10.11
N LYS A 259 -27.12 16.72 -8.80
CA LYS A 259 -26.69 17.85 -7.98
C LYS A 259 -25.17 18.07 -8.02
N TYR A 260 -24.39 17.05 -8.40
CA TYR A 260 -22.92 17.14 -8.50
C TYR A 260 -22.42 17.62 -9.86
N SER A 261 -23.31 17.85 -10.85
CA SER A 261 -22.91 18.30 -12.20
C SER A 261 -22.00 19.52 -12.19
N ALA A 262 -22.25 20.48 -11.32
CA ALA A 262 -21.41 21.69 -11.21
C ALA A 262 -19.97 21.35 -10.73
N ILE A 263 -19.80 20.36 -9.88
CA ILE A 263 -18.48 19.89 -9.44
C ILE A 263 -17.74 19.23 -10.61
N PHE A 264 -18.43 18.39 -11.39
CA PHE A 264 -17.84 17.73 -12.55
C PHE A 264 -17.42 18.73 -13.63
N GLU A 265 -18.26 19.73 -13.90
CA GLU A 265 -17.94 20.80 -14.86
C GLU A 265 -16.69 21.59 -14.45
N LYS A 266 -16.64 22.03 -13.21
CA LYS A 266 -15.49 22.75 -12.67
C LYS A 266 -14.22 21.92 -12.75
N ALA A 267 -14.33 20.61 -12.52
CA ALA A 267 -13.22 19.67 -12.56
C ALA A 267 -12.61 19.53 -13.97
N LEU A 268 -13.38 19.65 -15.04
CA LEU A 268 -12.88 19.62 -16.42
C LEU A 268 -11.87 20.73 -16.73
N SER A 269 -11.91 21.86 -16.02
CA SER A 269 -10.96 22.98 -16.20
C SER A 269 -9.61 22.74 -15.50
N ILE A 270 -9.49 21.71 -14.65
CA ILE A 270 -8.27 21.44 -13.91
C ILE A 270 -7.28 20.69 -14.83
N PRO A 271 -6.01 21.12 -14.95
CA PRO A 271 -5.02 20.50 -15.84
C PRO A 271 -4.48 19.18 -15.25
N SER A 272 -5.34 18.16 -15.15
CA SER A 272 -5.01 16.82 -14.66
C SER A 272 -5.86 15.78 -15.39
N GLY A 273 -5.22 14.85 -16.11
CA GLY A 273 -5.89 13.77 -16.82
C GLY A 273 -6.78 12.91 -15.90
N ALA A 274 -6.27 12.56 -14.72
CA ALA A 274 -7.04 11.79 -13.74
C ALA A 274 -8.33 12.50 -13.28
N ILE A 275 -8.27 13.81 -13.03
CA ILE A 275 -9.44 14.62 -12.63
C ILE A 275 -10.44 14.73 -13.79
N LYS A 276 -9.95 15.04 -14.99
CA LYS A 276 -10.82 15.14 -16.18
C LYS A 276 -11.50 13.80 -16.50
N ASN A 277 -10.77 12.68 -16.41
CA ASN A 277 -11.34 11.36 -16.57
C ASN A 277 -12.49 11.12 -15.56
N ALA A 278 -12.26 11.37 -14.26
CA ALA A 278 -13.29 11.22 -13.25
C ALA A 278 -14.51 12.14 -13.51
N ALA A 279 -14.28 13.38 -13.93
CA ALA A 279 -15.32 14.37 -14.25
C ALA A 279 -16.16 13.95 -15.47
N LEU A 280 -15.54 13.48 -16.56
CA LEU A 280 -16.22 12.98 -17.75
C LEU A 280 -17.13 11.80 -17.41
N ASN A 281 -16.63 10.86 -16.59
CA ASN A 281 -17.44 9.74 -16.09
C ASN A 281 -18.61 10.23 -15.22
N GLY A 282 -18.41 11.24 -14.38
CA GLY A 282 -19.47 11.85 -13.58
C GLY A 282 -20.57 12.42 -14.48
N ILE A 283 -20.21 13.20 -15.49
CA ILE A 283 -21.14 13.77 -16.47
C ILE A 283 -21.87 12.66 -17.24
N ALA A 284 -21.16 11.63 -17.69
CA ALA A 284 -21.75 10.52 -18.40
C ALA A 284 -22.84 9.78 -17.60
N ARG A 285 -22.63 9.63 -16.32
CA ARG A 285 -23.56 8.94 -15.40
C ARG A 285 -24.76 9.79 -14.99
N THR A 286 -24.59 11.14 -14.97
CA THR A 286 -25.64 12.07 -14.54
C THR A 286 -26.37 12.72 -15.70
N GLU A 287 -25.69 12.96 -16.83
CA GLU A 287 -26.18 13.68 -18.02
C GLU A 287 -25.70 13.03 -19.32
N PRO A 288 -26.20 11.82 -19.68
CA PRO A 288 -25.73 11.08 -20.86
C PRO A 288 -25.78 11.85 -22.19
N ALA A 289 -26.82 12.67 -22.38
CA ALA A 289 -26.96 13.47 -23.59
C ALA A 289 -25.85 14.52 -23.74
N ARG A 290 -25.39 15.06 -22.62
CA ARG A 290 -24.27 16.03 -22.58
C ARG A 290 -22.92 15.34 -22.81
N ALA A 291 -22.73 14.16 -22.26
CA ALA A 291 -21.53 13.36 -22.51
C ALA A 291 -21.38 13.04 -24.01
N LYS A 292 -22.50 12.80 -24.72
CA LYS A 292 -22.51 12.61 -26.17
C LYS A 292 -21.95 13.84 -26.91
N ASN A 293 -22.32 15.05 -26.50
CA ASN A 293 -21.80 16.26 -27.13
C ASN A 293 -20.27 16.41 -26.93
N PHE A 294 -19.74 16.01 -25.78
CA PHE A 294 -18.28 15.97 -25.57
C PHE A 294 -17.59 15.00 -26.54
N LEU A 295 -18.17 13.82 -26.75
CA LEU A 295 -17.61 12.83 -27.69
C LEU A 295 -17.64 13.33 -29.14
N GLU A 296 -18.70 13.99 -29.55
CA GLU A 296 -18.87 14.52 -30.92
C GLU A 296 -17.87 15.67 -31.23
N GLN A 297 -17.44 16.39 -30.19
CA GLN A 297 -16.46 17.48 -30.31
C GLN A 297 -15.02 17.03 -30.06
N ALA A 298 -14.82 15.85 -29.48
CA ALA A 298 -13.52 15.35 -29.10
C ALA A 298 -12.64 15.04 -30.34
N LYS A 299 -11.42 15.57 -30.34
CA LYS A 299 -10.38 15.18 -31.30
C LYS A 299 -9.34 14.36 -30.52
N PRO A 300 -9.16 13.05 -30.82
CA PRO A 300 -8.28 12.18 -30.03
C PRO A 300 -6.86 12.71 -29.81
N LYS A 301 -6.32 13.45 -30.78
CA LYS A 301 -4.97 14.05 -30.69
C LYS A 301 -4.83 15.15 -29.63
N ASP A 302 -5.95 15.70 -29.16
CA ASP A 302 -5.96 16.80 -28.19
C ASP A 302 -6.10 16.31 -26.75
N TYR A 303 -6.11 14.97 -26.54
CA TYR A 303 -6.33 14.32 -25.26
C TYR A 303 -5.15 13.48 -24.81
N THR A 304 -4.91 13.46 -23.50
CA THR A 304 -3.97 12.51 -22.85
C THR A 304 -4.56 11.11 -22.83
N VAL A 305 -3.73 10.10 -22.54
CA VAL A 305 -4.18 8.70 -22.41
C VAL A 305 -5.28 8.54 -21.34
N ASP A 306 -5.15 9.25 -20.22
CA ASP A 306 -6.15 9.21 -19.13
C ASP A 306 -7.48 9.83 -19.56
N GLU A 307 -7.46 10.90 -20.32
CA GLU A 307 -8.65 11.57 -20.86
C GLU A 307 -9.33 10.68 -21.94
N LEU A 308 -8.54 10.02 -22.78
CA LEU A 308 -9.08 9.04 -23.74
C LEU A 308 -9.71 7.84 -23.05
N ALA A 309 -9.12 7.36 -21.94
CA ALA A 309 -9.73 6.31 -21.13
C ALA A 309 -11.09 6.75 -20.54
N GLY A 310 -11.19 8.01 -20.10
CA GLY A 310 -12.45 8.60 -19.65
C GLY A 310 -13.51 8.65 -20.74
N LEU A 311 -13.14 9.08 -21.95
CA LEU A 311 -14.03 9.08 -23.10
C LEU A 311 -14.47 7.67 -23.50
N ALA A 312 -13.55 6.71 -23.50
CA ALA A 312 -13.87 5.29 -23.77
C ALA A 312 -14.87 4.73 -22.76
N SER A 313 -14.70 5.01 -21.47
CA SER A 313 -15.68 4.63 -20.45
C SER A 313 -17.07 5.24 -20.71
N VAL A 314 -17.13 6.50 -21.11
CA VAL A 314 -18.39 7.16 -21.51
C VAL A 314 -19.07 6.42 -22.66
N ILE A 315 -18.31 6.01 -23.68
CA ILE A 315 -18.81 5.26 -24.83
C ILE A 315 -19.41 3.92 -24.38
N ILE A 316 -18.64 3.17 -23.57
CA ILE A 316 -19.04 1.83 -23.10
C ILE A 316 -20.28 1.91 -22.19
N ASP A 317 -20.24 2.78 -21.17
CA ASP A 317 -21.31 2.90 -20.17
C ASP A 317 -22.64 3.35 -20.78
N ASN A 318 -22.61 4.09 -21.89
CA ASN A 318 -23.80 4.60 -22.58
C ASN A 318 -24.13 3.85 -23.88
N LYS A 319 -23.48 2.71 -24.16
CA LYS A 319 -23.69 1.89 -25.37
C LYS A 319 -23.59 2.70 -26.68
N MET A 320 -22.61 3.59 -26.75
CA MET A 320 -22.40 4.49 -27.88
C MET A 320 -21.42 3.88 -28.90
N GLU A 321 -21.66 2.65 -29.36
CA GLU A 321 -20.76 1.83 -30.20
C GLU A 321 -20.28 2.55 -31.49
N LYS A 322 -21.08 3.48 -32.02
CA LYS A 322 -20.72 4.24 -33.24
C LYS A 322 -19.47 5.15 -33.06
N TYR A 323 -19.00 5.37 -31.82
CA TYR A 323 -17.79 6.13 -31.53
C TYR A 323 -16.58 5.26 -31.25
N LEU A 324 -16.72 3.91 -31.31
CA LEU A 324 -15.58 3.01 -31.22
C LEU A 324 -14.79 3.10 -32.55
N PRO A 325 -13.44 3.09 -32.49
CA PRO A 325 -12.64 2.98 -33.71
C PRO A 325 -12.96 1.66 -34.41
N THR A 326 -13.20 1.74 -35.73
CA THR A 326 -13.38 0.59 -36.61
C THR A 326 -12.08 -0.14 -36.84
#